data_ed8fe69b6413149ae47a896cd1ca7c8d
#
_entry.id   ed8fe69b6413149ae47a896cd1ca7c8d
#
_cell.length_a   1.000
_cell.length_b   1.000
_cell.length_c   1.000
_cell.angle_alpha   90.00
_cell.angle_beta   90.00
_cell.angle_gamma   90.00
#
_symmetry.space_group_name_H-M   'P 1'
#
loop_
_entity.id
_entity.type
_entity.pdbx_description
1 polymer ?
#
loop_
_entity_poly.entity_id
_entity_poly.type
_entity_poly.pdbx_seq_one_letter_code
_entity_poly.pdbx_strand_id
1 'polypeptide(L)'
;MKKCLLSVAAMLLTAPIFAGGILTNSNQSAAYMRMLARDASTSIDAVYYNPAGLTKLSDGFHFSLNNQTLFSKRTIDNGFPLLNEHKYTGDVTVPFFPGVYAAYKMDRWVFSFGFNPNSGGGTANYGKGLPSFEIPFSAIPSGLSAMGIPTTAYSVDLSFDGSSVFWGSQVGASYKFNDMISAFAGLRMINAVNTYKGDIKNVRINPVYPGINPSGNFMLATDFFTQLATLATGAATSVQPLIDGGGGALTLSQAQTAGYLTPTEVAQLAGGLGAAYNSSMTVSQVQAAYQANATASSENAAATSDQHVDVRQTGTGFTPIIGLNFSPNDKINIGIKYEFKTKLE
;
A
#
# COMPACT_ATOMS: atom_id res chain seq x y z
N MET A 1 -46.88 -9.64 24.23
CA MET A 1 -45.44 -9.81 24.49
C MET A 1 -44.68 -10.48 23.36
N LYS A 2 -45.04 -11.67 22.85
CA LYS A 2 -44.28 -12.31 21.72
C LYS A 2 -44.21 -11.48 20.45
N LYS A 3 -45.27 -10.74 20.08
CA LYS A 3 -45.28 -9.87 18.88
C LYS A 3 -44.37 -8.61 19.04
N CYS A 4 -44.27 -8.05 20.25
CA CYS A 4 -43.35 -6.94 20.50
C CYS A 4 -41.87 -7.38 20.46
N LEU A 5 -41.54 -8.59 20.95
CA LEU A 5 -40.18 -9.12 20.83
C LEU A 5 -39.75 -9.36 19.38
N LEU A 6 -40.67 -9.87 18.53
CA LEU A 6 -40.39 -10.04 17.12
C LEU A 6 -40.17 -8.71 16.38
N SER A 7 -40.93 -7.67 16.75
CA SER A 7 -40.80 -6.33 16.15
C SER A 7 -39.46 -5.66 16.55
N VAL A 8 -39.03 -5.83 17.80
CA VAL A 8 -37.72 -5.32 18.27
C VAL A 8 -36.58 -6.10 17.61
N ALA A 9 -36.69 -7.42 17.46
CA ALA A 9 -35.72 -8.23 16.72
C ALA A 9 -35.65 -7.85 15.23
N ALA A 10 -36.79 -7.56 14.60
CA ALA A 10 -36.83 -7.11 13.19
C ALA A 10 -36.24 -5.70 13.01
N MET A 11 -36.42 -4.77 13.97
CA MET A 11 -35.79 -3.46 13.92
C MET A 11 -34.28 -3.54 14.11
N LEU A 12 -33.75 -4.48 14.88
CA LEU A 12 -32.30 -4.71 15.05
C LEU A 12 -31.65 -5.26 13.77
N LEU A 13 -32.41 -5.94 12.91
CA LEU A 13 -31.94 -6.48 11.62
C LEU A 13 -31.89 -5.44 10.49
N THR A 14 -32.53 -4.28 10.63
CA THR A 14 -32.54 -3.22 9.61
C THR A 14 -31.56 -2.07 9.91
N ALA A 15 -30.89 -2.08 11.05
CA ALA A 15 -29.82 -1.13 11.31
C ALA A 15 -28.61 -1.44 10.40
N PRO A 16 -28.02 -0.44 9.70
CA PRO A 16 -26.80 -0.67 8.96
C PRO A 16 -25.71 -1.14 9.95
N ILE A 17 -25.33 -2.39 9.85
CA ILE A 17 -24.25 -2.96 10.64
C ILE A 17 -22.95 -2.44 10.01
N PHE A 18 -22.41 -1.34 10.55
CA PHE A 18 -21.03 -0.96 10.29
C PHE A 18 -20.14 -1.91 11.11
N ALA A 19 -19.89 -3.09 10.56
CA ALA A 19 -18.90 -4.00 11.12
C ALA A 19 -17.56 -3.28 11.17
N GLY A 20 -16.83 -3.41 12.29
CA GLY A 20 -15.51 -2.84 12.46
C GLY A 20 -14.62 -3.17 11.26
N GLY A 21 -13.73 -2.26 10.88
CA GLY A 21 -12.89 -2.43 9.70
C GLY A 21 -12.07 -3.72 9.77
N ILE A 22 -11.71 -4.26 8.61
CA ILE A 22 -10.87 -5.45 8.42
C ILE A 22 -9.57 -5.44 9.26
N LEU A 23 -9.16 -4.26 9.70
CA LEU A 23 -7.92 -4.03 10.45
C LEU A 23 -8.03 -4.27 11.95
N THR A 24 -9.24 -4.38 12.53
CA THR A 24 -9.40 -4.53 13.98
C THR A 24 -9.03 -5.93 14.44
N ASN A 25 -8.11 -6.02 15.40
CA ASN A 25 -7.69 -7.29 15.99
C ASN A 25 -8.71 -7.75 17.07
N SER A 26 -9.26 -8.94 16.91
CA SER A 26 -10.18 -9.55 17.87
C SER A 26 -9.50 -10.52 18.84
N ASN A 27 -8.32 -11.04 18.50
CA ASN A 27 -7.55 -12.02 19.26
C ASN A 27 -6.74 -11.39 20.41
N GLN A 28 -7.43 -10.75 21.36
CA GLN A 28 -6.78 -9.91 22.39
C GLN A 28 -6.59 -10.62 23.74
N SER A 29 -6.93 -11.90 23.85
CA SER A 29 -6.68 -12.68 25.06
C SER A 29 -6.45 -14.15 24.76
N ALA A 30 -5.78 -14.87 25.66
CA ALA A 30 -5.63 -16.32 25.57
C ALA A 30 -6.99 -17.06 25.64
N ALA A 31 -7.98 -16.48 26.31
CA ALA A 31 -9.32 -17.03 26.39
C ALA A 31 -10.06 -16.95 25.04
N TYR A 32 -9.77 -15.96 24.21
CA TYR A 32 -10.31 -15.85 22.84
C TYR A 32 -9.96 -17.07 21.97
N MET A 33 -8.77 -17.63 22.13
CA MET A 33 -8.36 -18.82 21.35
C MET A 33 -9.21 -20.05 21.64
N ARG A 34 -9.86 -20.12 22.80
CA ARG A 34 -10.77 -21.21 23.18
C ARG A 34 -12.23 -20.89 22.91
N MET A 35 -12.59 -19.61 22.94
CA MET A 35 -13.95 -19.12 22.73
C MET A 35 -13.89 -17.79 21.99
N LEU A 36 -14.19 -17.79 20.71
CA LEU A 36 -14.09 -16.61 19.82
C LEU A 36 -15.13 -15.54 20.14
N ALA A 37 -16.29 -15.90 20.71
CA ALA A 37 -17.34 -14.97 21.15
C ALA A 37 -17.02 -14.44 22.56
N ARG A 38 -16.24 -13.36 22.65
CA ARG A 38 -15.83 -12.73 23.92
C ARG A 38 -16.57 -11.44 24.27
N ASP A 39 -17.47 -10.97 23.43
CA ASP A 39 -18.14 -9.67 23.61
C ASP A 39 -19.00 -9.59 24.90
N ALA A 40 -19.45 -10.71 25.40
CA ALA A 40 -20.14 -10.83 26.70
C ALA A 40 -19.23 -11.39 27.82
N SER A 41 -17.91 -11.21 27.73
CA SER A 41 -16.97 -11.66 28.77
C SER A 41 -17.25 -10.98 30.11
N THR A 42 -17.17 -11.78 31.16
CA THR A 42 -17.19 -11.31 32.55
C THR A 42 -15.86 -11.53 33.27
N SER A 43 -14.82 -11.89 32.52
CA SER A 43 -13.45 -12.07 32.99
C SER A 43 -12.64 -10.79 32.75
N ILE A 44 -11.37 -10.76 33.16
CA ILE A 44 -10.49 -9.59 33.05
C ILE A 44 -10.30 -9.11 31.58
N ASP A 45 -10.39 -9.99 30.61
CA ASP A 45 -10.28 -9.63 29.19
C ASP A 45 -11.48 -8.80 28.70
N ALA A 46 -12.58 -8.72 29.47
CA ALA A 46 -13.67 -7.79 29.21
C ALA A 46 -13.18 -6.32 29.14
N VAL A 47 -12.01 -5.98 29.71
CA VAL A 47 -11.38 -4.66 29.54
C VAL A 47 -11.31 -4.28 28.06
N TYR A 48 -11.00 -5.23 27.17
CA TYR A 48 -10.98 -4.98 25.74
C TYR A 48 -12.35 -5.18 25.09
N TYR A 49 -13.02 -6.31 25.38
CA TYR A 49 -14.22 -6.71 24.64
C TYR A 49 -15.47 -5.91 25.04
N ASN A 50 -15.82 -5.90 26.33
CA ASN A 50 -16.91 -5.07 26.88
C ASN A 50 -16.73 -4.85 28.38
N PRO A 51 -16.12 -3.71 28.78
CA PRO A 51 -15.78 -3.52 30.19
C PRO A 51 -16.98 -3.45 31.17
N ALA A 52 -18.21 -3.28 30.67
CA ALA A 52 -19.40 -3.38 31.52
C ALA A 52 -19.50 -4.77 32.20
N GLY A 53 -18.95 -5.83 31.58
CA GLY A 53 -18.90 -7.18 32.17
C GLY A 53 -17.98 -7.31 33.37
N LEU A 54 -17.00 -6.39 33.54
CA LEU A 54 -16.07 -6.40 34.68
C LEU A 54 -16.77 -6.26 36.06
N THR A 55 -17.98 -5.73 36.10
CA THR A 55 -18.75 -5.63 37.36
C THR A 55 -19.12 -6.97 37.97
N LYS A 56 -18.93 -8.07 37.22
CA LYS A 56 -19.12 -9.46 37.74
C LYS A 56 -17.84 -10.03 38.40
N LEU A 57 -16.69 -9.35 38.34
CA LEU A 57 -15.50 -9.74 39.08
C LEU A 57 -15.71 -9.62 40.59
N SER A 58 -14.87 -10.28 41.38
CA SER A 58 -14.79 -10.03 42.83
C SER A 58 -14.19 -8.67 43.14
N ASP A 59 -14.42 -8.14 44.33
CA ASP A 59 -13.77 -6.88 44.73
C ASP A 59 -12.25 -7.05 44.85
N GLY A 60 -11.52 -5.97 44.55
CA GLY A 60 -10.07 -5.93 44.58
C GLY A 60 -9.44 -5.68 43.22
N PHE A 61 -8.14 -5.94 43.15
CA PHE A 61 -7.31 -5.72 41.94
C PHE A 61 -7.20 -6.98 41.11
N HIS A 62 -7.41 -6.83 39.81
CA HIS A 62 -7.28 -7.87 38.79
C HIS A 62 -6.27 -7.44 37.73
N PHE A 63 -5.43 -8.36 37.32
CA PHE A 63 -4.40 -8.12 36.33
C PHE A 63 -4.26 -9.30 35.36
N SER A 64 -4.01 -9.02 34.10
CA SER A 64 -3.70 -10.02 33.07
C SER A 64 -2.64 -9.51 32.13
N LEU A 65 -1.68 -10.36 31.87
CA LEU A 65 -0.66 -10.17 30.84
C LEU A 65 -0.76 -11.33 29.84
N ASN A 66 -0.95 -11.00 28.57
CA ASN A 66 -0.96 -11.95 27.48
C ASN A 66 0.11 -11.56 26.45
N ASN A 67 0.67 -12.56 25.79
CA ASN A 67 1.46 -12.36 24.60
C ASN A 67 1.11 -13.43 23.56
N GLN A 68 1.14 -13.06 22.29
CA GLN A 68 1.05 -13.97 21.17
C GLN A 68 2.26 -13.76 20.27
N THR A 69 2.78 -14.84 19.71
CA THR A 69 3.79 -14.81 18.65
C THR A 69 3.16 -15.41 17.40
N LEU A 70 3.20 -14.68 16.31
CA LEU A 70 2.52 -15.05 15.07
C LEU A 70 3.53 -15.14 13.93
N PHE A 71 3.44 -16.24 13.19
CA PHE A 71 4.14 -16.45 11.93
C PHE A 71 3.10 -16.78 10.87
N SER A 72 3.13 -16.07 9.76
CA SER A 72 2.17 -16.29 8.67
C SER A 72 2.84 -16.06 7.34
N LYS A 73 2.37 -16.77 6.31
CA LYS A 73 2.72 -16.53 4.92
C LYS A 73 1.53 -15.94 4.19
N ARG A 74 1.78 -14.88 3.46
CA ARG A 74 0.81 -14.28 2.54
C ARG A 74 1.29 -14.52 1.12
N THR A 75 0.44 -15.12 0.32
CA THR A 75 0.73 -15.38 -1.09
C THR A 75 -0.21 -14.56 -1.95
N ILE A 76 0.37 -13.92 -2.96
CA ILE A 76 -0.37 -13.21 -4.00
C ILE A 76 -0.10 -13.98 -5.29
N ASP A 77 -1.13 -14.66 -5.80
CA ASP A 77 -1.09 -15.28 -7.11
C ASP A 77 -1.55 -14.22 -8.13
N ASN A 78 -0.69 -13.97 -9.11
CA ASN A 78 -0.89 -12.92 -10.08
C ASN A 78 -1.18 -13.52 -11.47
N GLY A 79 -2.28 -13.07 -12.08
CA GLY A 79 -2.69 -13.47 -13.43
C GLY A 79 -2.31 -12.49 -14.54
N PHE A 80 -1.55 -11.44 -14.25
CA PHE A 80 -1.12 -10.49 -15.28
C PHE A 80 0.00 -11.09 -16.13
N PRO A 81 -0.20 -11.25 -17.45
CA PRO A 81 0.63 -12.13 -18.27
C PRO A 81 2.05 -11.61 -18.55
N LEU A 82 2.30 -10.32 -18.29
CA LEU A 82 3.58 -9.68 -18.60
C LEU A 82 4.58 -9.68 -17.44
N LEU A 83 4.18 -10.12 -16.24
CA LEU A 83 5.10 -10.19 -15.11
C LEU A 83 5.98 -11.44 -15.17
N ASN A 84 7.24 -11.29 -14.78
CA ASN A 84 8.17 -12.42 -14.66
C ASN A 84 7.79 -13.35 -13.51
N GLU A 85 7.23 -12.79 -12.43
CA GLU A 85 6.79 -13.54 -11.28
C GLU A 85 5.27 -13.73 -11.29
N HIS A 86 4.84 -14.98 -11.16
CA HIS A 86 3.39 -15.29 -11.03
C HIS A 86 2.97 -15.39 -9.58
N LYS A 87 3.92 -15.52 -8.66
CA LYS A 87 3.66 -15.74 -7.24
C LYS A 87 4.59 -14.93 -6.35
N TYR A 88 4.00 -14.03 -5.57
CA TYR A 88 4.71 -13.23 -4.59
C TYR A 88 4.39 -13.74 -3.20
N THR A 89 5.41 -14.09 -2.44
CA THR A 89 5.25 -14.60 -1.08
C THR A 89 5.79 -13.60 -0.09
N GLY A 90 4.96 -13.19 0.86
CA GLY A 90 5.32 -12.35 1.99
C GLY A 90 5.35 -13.15 3.28
N ASP A 91 6.47 -13.14 3.97
CA ASP A 91 6.60 -13.68 5.31
C ASP A 91 6.19 -12.63 6.33
N VAL A 92 5.18 -12.94 7.16
CA VAL A 92 4.69 -12.06 8.21
C VAL A 92 5.14 -12.57 9.55
N THR A 93 5.90 -11.75 10.27
CA THR A 93 6.38 -12.08 11.61
C THR A 93 5.90 -11.05 12.62
N VAL A 94 5.26 -11.54 13.69
CA VAL A 94 4.84 -10.76 14.85
C VAL A 94 5.43 -11.42 16.10
N PRO A 95 6.64 -11.06 16.50
CA PRO A 95 7.31 -11.73 17.61
C PRO A 95 6.64 -11.39 18.96
N PHE A 96 6.03 -10.23 19.03
CA PHE A 96 5.44 -9.71 20.25
C PHE A 96 4.10 -8.99 20.00
N PHE A 97 3.02 -9.60 20.50
CA PHE A 97 1.65 -9.08 20.39
C PHE A 97 1.04 -9.07 21.80
N PRO A 98 1.36 -8.04 22.63
CA PRO A 98 1.02 -8.01 24.03
C PRO A 98 -0.43 -7.59 24.26
N GLY A 99 -1.03 -8.14 25.30
CA GLY A 99 -2.27 -7.65 25.88
C GLY A 99 -2.08 -7.46 27.37
N VAL A 100 -2.19 -6.23 27.85
CA VAL A 100 -2.08 -5.88 29.28
C VAL A 100 -3.42 -5.34 29.76
N TYR A 101 -4.03 -5.98 30.74
CA TYR A 101 -5.30 -5.58 31.30
C TYR A 101 -5.22 -5.48 32.80
N ALA A 102 -5.74 -4.39 33.35
CA ALA A 102 -5.87 -4.16 34.76
C ALA A 102 -7.29 -3.66 35.06
N ALA A 103 -7.83 -4.10 36.18
CA ALA A 103 -9.11 -3.62 36.72
C ALA A 103 -9.06 -3.58 38.22
N TYR A 104 -9.63 -2.52 38.79
CA TYR A 104 -9.83 -2.42 40.24
C TYR A 104 -11.33 -2.27 40.52
N LYS A 105 -11.90 -3.28 41.17
CA LYS A 105 -13.31 -3.30 41.54
C LYS A 105 -13.49 -2.92 43.01
N MET A 106 -14.38 -2.00 43.26
CA MET A 106 -14.79 -1.51 44.57
C MET A 106 -16.31 -1.36 44.58
N ASP A 107 -16.98 -2.29 45.28
CA ASP A 107 -18.44 -2.37 45.37
C ASP A 107 -19.12 -2.33 43.98
N ARG A 108 -19.77 -1.23 43.62
CA ARG A 108 -20.48 -1.04 42.34
C ARG A 108 -19.62 -0.48 41.20
N TRP A 109 -18.42 0.02 41.51
CA TRP A 109 -17.53 0.64 40.56
C TRP A 109 -16.38 -0.30 40.12
N VAL A 110 -16.02 -0.22 38.85
CA VAL A 110 -14.80 -0.85 38.34
C VAL A 110 -14.06 0.16 37.48
N PHE A 111 -12.84 0.46 37.86
CA PHE A 111 -11.91 1.25 37.01
C PHE A 111 -11.02 0.28 36.24
N SER A 112 -10.83 0.53 34.97
CA SER A 112 -10.09 -0.38 34.10
C SER A 112 -9.09 0.31 33.21
N PHE A 113 -7.98 -0.39 32.94
CA PHE A 113 -6.95 -0.01 31.99
C PHE A 113 -6.65 -1.18 31.07
N GLY A 114 -6.49 -0.90 29.76
CA GLY A 114 -6.07 -1.87 28.76
C GLY A 114 -5.01 -1.29 27.84
N PHE A 115 -4.02 -2.11 27.46
CA PHE A 115 -3.02 -1.79 26.44
C PHE A 115 -2.82 -2.98 25.52
N ASN A 116 -2.97 -2.77 24.23
CA ASN A 116 -2.85 -3.84 23.22
C ASN A 116 -2.71 -3.26 21.81
N PRO A 117 -2.19 -4.05 20.84
CA PRO A 117 -2.26 -3.69 19.42
C PRO A 117 -3.69 -3.83 18.93
N ASN A 118 -4.40 -2.72 18.86
CA ASN A 118 -5.83 -2.67 18.51
C ASN A 118 -6.08 -3.08 17.05
N SER A 119 -5.09 -2.83 16.18
CA SER A 119 -5.17 -3.13 14.74
C SER A 119 -3.76 -3.38 14.17
N GLY A 120 -3.69 -4.13 13.07
CA GLY A 120 -2.43 -4.47 12.43
C GLY A 120 -1.60 -5.42 13.28
N GLY A 121 -0.30 -5.40 13.08
CA GLY A 121 0.69 -6.20 13.82
C GLY A 121 1.70 -6.87 12.90
N GLY A 122 2.98 -6.73 13.25
CA GLY A 122 4.11 -7.35 12.55
C GLY A 122 4.54 -6.65 11.27
N THR A 123 5.58 -7.24 10.70
CA THR A 123 6.15 -6.82 9.43
C THR A 123 5.92 -7.90 8.39
N ALA A 124 5.43 -7.51 7.22
CA ALA A 124 5.35 -8.36 6.04
C ALA A 124 6.56 -8.09 5.15
N ASN A 125 7.40 -9.10 4.94
CA ASN A 125 8.57 -9.02 4.08
C ASN A 125 8.29 -9.75 2.77
N TYR A 126 8.35 -9.02 1.66
CA TYR A 126 8.23 -9.54 0.30
C TYR A 126 9.57 -9.40 -0.41
N GLY A 127 10.41 -10.43 -0.36
CA GLY A 127 11.75 -10.41 -0.93
C GLY A 127 11.81 -10.28 -2.46
N LYS A 128 10.67 -10.41 -3.14
CA LYS A 128 10.52 -10.18 -4.58
C LYS A 128 9.59 -8.99 -4.89
N GLY A 129 9.36 -8.13 -3.89
CA GLY A 129 8.43 -7.01 -4.02
C GLY A 129 6.96 -7.42 -4.16
N LEU A 130 6.19 -6.60 -4.84
CA LEU A 130 4.76 -6.79 -5.07
C LEU A 130 4.45 -6.63 -6.58
N PRO A 131 3.36 -7.25 -7.09
CA PRO A 131 2.95 -7.10 -8.50
C PRO A 131 2.85 -5.64 -8.94
N SER A 132 2.32 -4.76 -8.09
CA SER A 132 2.15 -3.33 -8.37
C SER A 132 3.46 -2.60 -8.66
N PHE A 133 4.58 -3.07 -8.12
CA PHE A 133 5.90 -2.48 -8.36
C PHE A 133 6.53 -3.00 -9.65
N GLU A 134 6.19 -4.22 -10.08
CA GLU A 134 6.74 -4.82 -11.31
C GLU A 134 5.98 -4.39 -12.56
N ILE A 135 4.66 -4.18 -12.46
CA ILE A 135 3.78 -3.84 -13.61
C ILE A 135 4.34 -2.70 -14.48
N PRO A 136 4.83 -1.56 -13.96
CA PRO A 136 5.35 -0.49 -14.80
C PRO A 136 6.50 -0.93 -15.71
N PHE A 137 7.38 -1.78 -15.23
CA PHE A 137 8.55 -2.26 -15.97
C PHE A 137 8.19 -3.33 -16.99
N SER A 138 7.15 -4.11 -16.74
CA SER A 138 6.67 -5.15 -17.65
C SER A 138 6.15 -4.61 -18.98
N ALA A 139 5.77 -3.34 -19.04
CA ALA A 139 5.29 -2.68 -20.24
C ALA A 139 6.44 -2.14 -21.13
N ILE A 140 7.67 -2.04 -20.61
CA ILE A 140 8.79 -1.44 -21.36
C ILE A 140 9.11 -2.22 -22.65
N PRO A 141 9.21 -3.57 -22.64
CA PRO A 141 9.51 -4.30 -23.86
C PRO A 141 8.49 -4.07 -24.99
N SER A 142 7.21 -4.11 -24.67
CA SER A 142 6.15 -3.89 -25.67
C SER A 142 6.12 -2.44 -26.17
N GLY A 143 6.36 -1.47 -25.26
CA GLY A 143 6.45 -0.06 -25.62
C GLY A 143 7.60 0.24 -26.57
N LEU A 144 8.80 -0.26 -26.29
CA LEU A 144 9.97 -0.11 -27.17
C LEU A 144 9.77 -0.81 -28.52
N SER A 145 9.21 -2.03 -28.51
CA SER A 145 8.92 -2.77 -29.75
C SER A 145 7.90 -2.03 -30.62
N ALA A 146 6.89 -1.39 -30.05
CA ALA A 146 5.93 -0.56 -30.78
C ALA A 146 6.59 0.69 -31.42
N MET A 147 7.71 1.16 -30.87
CA MET A 147 8.53 2.26 -31.41
C MET A 147 9.55 1.79 -32.47
N GLY A 148 9.56 0.49 -32.80
CA GLY A 148 10.50 -0.09 -33.74
C GLY A 148 11.84 -0.49 -33.13
N ILE A 149 11.93 -0.59 -31.81
CA ILE A 149 13.12 -1.04 -31.08
C ILE A 149 12.82 -2.44 -30.54
N PRO A 150 13.21 -3.51 -31.22
CA PRO A 150 12.90 -4.88 -30.80
C PRO A 150 13.40 -5.13 -29.36
N THR A 151 12.50 -5.39 -28.44
CA THR A 151 12.78 -5.64 -27.03
C THR A 151 11.83 -6.73 -26.56
N THR A 152 12.34 -7.82 -26.02
CA THR A 152 11.54 -9.02 -25.71
C THR A 152 11.43 -9.33 -24.22
N ALA A 153 12.35 -8.76 -23.42
CA ALA A 153 12.45 -9.12 -22.01
C ALA A 153 12.89 -7.93 -21.14
N TYR A 154 12.55 -8.02 -19.89
CA TYR A 154 13.05 -7.14 -18.82
C TYR A 154 13.42 -7.97 -17.59
N SER A 155 14.19 -7.39 -16.70
CA SER A 155 14.40 -7.88 -15.35
C SER A 155 14.46 -6.70 -14.39
N VAL A 156 14.08 -6.94 -13.13
CA VAL A 156 14.13 -5.95 -12.06
C VAL A 156 14.30 -6.66 -10.73
N ASP A 157 15.12 -6.09 -9.85
CA ASP A 157 15.27 -6.54 -8.48
C ASP A 157 14.35 -5.71 -7.59
N LEU A 158 13.39 -6.36 -6.95
CA LEU A 158 12.38 -5.73 -6.10
C LEU A 158 12.45 -6.28 -4.69
N SER A 159 12.25 -5.40 -3.71
CA SER A 159 11.97 -5.79 -2.33
C SER A 159 10.92 -4.88 -1.72
N PHE A 160 10.15 -5.41 -0.76
CA PHE A 160 9.18 -4.61 -0.02
C PHE A 160 8.97 -5.14 1.39
N ASP A 161 9.11 -4.26 2.37
CA ASP A 161 8.77 -4.48 3.76
C ASP A 161 7.66 -3.52 4.17
N GLY A 162 6.57 -4.05 4.68
CA GLY A 162 5.45 -3.26 5.17
C GLY A 162 5.08 -3.63 6.60
N SER A 163 4.96 -2.62 7.47
CA SER A 163 4.46 -2.80 8.84
C SER A 163 3.37 -1.78 9.14
N SER A 164 2.32 -2.23 9.80
CA SER A 164 1.23 -1.37 10.25
C SER A 164 0.78 -1.83 11.63
N VAL A 165 0.93 -0.97 12.63
CA VAL A 165 0.54 -1.27 14.01
C VAL A 165 -0.19 -0.09 14.63
N PHE A 166 -1.35 -0.37 15.23
CA PHE A 166 -2.15 0.60 15.94
C PHE A 166 -2.21 0.23 17.41
N TRP A 167 -1.41 0.89 18.22
CA TRP A 167 -1.38 0.67 19.67
C TRP A 167 -2.56 1.36 20.34
N GLY A 168 -3.35 0.59 21.09
CA GLY A 168 -4.49 1.09 21.84
C GLY A 168 -4.18 1.14 23.33
N SER A 169 -4.36 2.31 23.95
CA SER A 169 -4.35 2.49 25.41
C SER A 169 -5.75 2.92 25.85
N GLN A 170 -6.44 2.09 26.61
CA GLN A 170 -7.83 2.30 27.00
C GLN A 170 -7.94 2.52 28.51
N VAL A 171 -8.73 3.50 28.92
CA VAL A 171 -9.14 3.71 30.32
C VAL A 171 -10.66 3.93 30.39
N GLY A 172 -11.24 3.55 31.50
CA GLY A 172 -12.67 3.80 31.72
C GLY A 172 -13.19 3.28 33.03
N ALA A 173 -14.48 3.52 33.26
CA ALA A 173 -15.17 3.10 34.44
C ALA A 173 -16.46 2.36 34.09
N SER A 174 -16.70 1.28 34.81
CA SER A 174 -17.98 0.53 34.79
C SER A 174 -18.74 0.73 36.08
N TYR A 175 -20.07 0.77 35.99
CA TYR A 175 -20.94 0.93 37.10
C TYR A 175 -22.05 -0.13 37.10
N LYS A 176 -22.23 -0.81 38.23
CA LYS A 176 -23.27 -1.79 38.47
C LYS A 176 -24.53 -1.10 39.02
N PHE A 177 -25.57 -0.95 38.21
CA PHE A 177 -26.85 -0.37 38.62
C PHE A 177 -27.59 -1.34 39.56
N ASN A 178 -27.62 -2.60 39.20
CA ASN A 178 -28.20 -3.70 39.98
C ASN A 178 -27.55 -5.03 39.55
N ASP A 179 -28.04 -6.16 40.07
CA ASP A 179 -27.47 -7.48 39.74
C ASP A 179 -27.62 -7.90 38.28
N MET A 180 -28.54 -7.27 37.53
CA MET A 180 -28.83 -7.57 36.15
C MET A 180 -28.16 -6.61 35.16
N ILE A 181 -27.96 -5.35 35.54
CA ILE A 181 -27.57 -4.29 34.59
C ILE A 181 -26.32 -3.57 35.05
N SER A 182 -25.36 -3.45 34.19
CA SER A 182 -24.18 -2.57 34.34
C SER A 182 -23.86 -1.84 33.04
N ALA A 183 -23.20 -0.71 33.17
CA ALA A 183 -22.74 0.09 32.03
C ALA A 183 -21.27 0.46 32.16
N PHE A 184 -20.67 0.81 31.03
CA PHE A 184 -19.28 1.28 30.90
C PHE A 184 -19.24 2.56 30.10
N ALA A 185 -18.35 3.46 30.49
CA ALA A 185 -17.92 4.58 29.67
C ALA A 185 -16.39 4.71 29.76
N GLY A 186 -15.75 4.95 28.63
CA GLY A 186 -14.30 5.04 28.57
C GLY A 186 -13.79 5.68 27.30
N LEU A 187 -12.47 5.82 27.25
CA LEU A 187 -11.74 6.41 26.14
C LEU A 187 -10.54 5.52 25.78
N ARG A 188 -10.34 5.30 24.48
CA ARG A 188 -9.14 4.64 23.97
C ARG A 188 -8.34 5.65 23.15
N MET A 189 -7.06 5.82 23.47
CA MET A 189 -6.09 6.49 22.64
C MET A 189 -5.49 5.47 21.68
N ILE A 190 -5.45 5.81 20.39
CA ILE A 190 -4.83 5.01 19.33
C ILE A 190 -3.59 5.74 18.83
N ASN A 191 -2.46 5.06 18.86
CA ASN A 191 -1.22 5.52 18.21
C ASN A 191 -0.92 4.59 17.03
N ALA A 192 -1.10 5.11 15.83
CA ALA A 192 -0.80 4.42 14.58
C ALA A 192 0.66 4.63 14.18
N VAL A 193 1.34 3.56 13.77
CA VAL A 193 2.67 3.60 13.19
C VAL A 193 2.66 2.67 11.96
N ASN A 194 2.85 3.26 10.79
CA ASN A 194 3.02 2.53 9.54
C ASN A 194 4.44 2.77 9.02
N THR A 195 5.10 1.72 8.55
CA THR A 195 6.39 1.82 7.88
C THR A 195 6.34 1.06 6.56
N TYR A 196 6.89 1.67 5.53
CA TYR A 196 6.99 1.07 4.19
C TYR A 196 8.41 1.29 3.71
N LYS A 197 9.13 0.18 3.48
CA LYS A 197 10.48 0.19 2.91
C LYS A 197 10.48 -0.66 1.65
N GLY A 198 11.21 -0.22 0.66
CA GLY A 198 11.29 -0.97 -0.58
C GLY A 198 12.43 -0.49 -1.46
N ASP A 199 12.90 -1.40 -2.27
CA ASP A 199 13.92 -1.12 -3.26
C ASP A 199 13.42 -1.55 -4.64
N ILE A 200 13.73 -0.72 -5.63
CA ILE A 200 13.67 -1.03 -7.06
C ILE A 200 15.08 -0.86 -7.57
N LYS A 201 15.71 -1.92 -8.04
CA LYS A 201 17.11 -1.90 -8.47
C LYS A 201 17.30 -2.68 -9.75
N ASN A 202 18.40 -2.36 -10.45
CA ASN A 202 18.86 -3.14 -11.59
C ASN A 202 17.79 -3.37 -12.66
N VAL A 203 16.98 -2.35 -12.98
CA VAL A 203 16.03 -2.46 -14.09
C VAL A 203 16.81 -2.67 -15.38
N ARG A 204 16.68 -3.85 -16.01
CA ARG A 204 17.38 -4.23 -17.22
C ARG A 204 16.42 -4.59 -18.32
N ILE A 205 16.80 -4.31 -19.55
CA ILE A 205 16.07 -4.61 -20.79
C ILE A 205 17.03 -5.12 -21.83
N ASN A 206 16.52 -5.77 -22.88
CA ASN A 206 17.32 -6.30 -23.98
C ASN A 206 16.97 -5.67 -25.34
N PRO A 207 17.06 -4.32 -25.48
CA PRO A 207 16.71 -3.66 -26.73
C PRO A 207 17.74 -3.97 -27.81
N VAL A 208 17.28 -4.18 -29.04
CA VAL A 208 18.15 -4.23 -30.23
C VAL A 208 18.15 -2.87 -30.87
N TYR A 209 19.24 -2.12 -30.73
CA TYR A 209 19.35 -0.77 -31.27
C TYR A 209 20.77 -0.52 -31.83
N PRO A 210 20.92 -0.20 -33.14
CA PRO A 210 22.22 0.09 -33.73
C PRO A 210 22.91 1.26 -33.01
N GLY A 211 24.20 1.09 -32.69
CA GLY A 211 25.00 2.12 -32.03
C GLY A 211 24.91 2.12 -30.47
N ILE A 212 23.88 1.49 -29.87
CA ILE A 212 23.80 1.34 -28.41
C ILE A 212 23.94 -0.12 -28.02
N ASN A 213 23.05 -1.00 -28.52
CA ASN A 213 23.00 -2.42 -28.17
C ASN A 213 22.63 -3.27 -29.42
N PRO A 214 23.51 -3.42 -30.39
CA PRO A 214 23.21 -4.14 -31.62
C PRO A 214 22.95 -5.64 -31.41
N SER A 215 23.49 -6.22 -30.35
CA SER A 215 23.35 -7.66 -30.03
C SER A 215 22.11 -7.99 -29.21
N GLY A 216 21.35 -7.00 -28.70
CA GLY A 216 20.17 -7.25 -27.86
C GLY A 216 20.49 -7.93 -26.53
N ASN A 217 21.67 -7.72 -25.97
CA ASN A 217 22.02 -8.21 -24.65
C ASN A 217 21.29 -7.42 -23.56
N PHE A 218 21.12 -8.02 -22.38
CA PHE A 218 20.60 -7.30 -21.24
C PHE A 218 21.55 -6.17 -20.82
N MET A 219 21.02 -4.96 -20.71
CA MET A 219 21.71 -3.78 -20.21
C MET A 219 20.81 -3.02 -19.23
N LEU A 220 21.36 -2.11 -18.43
CA LEU A 220 20.55 -1.24 -17.59
C LEU A 220 19.62 -0.38 -18.45
N ALA A 221 18.35 -0.33 -18.08
CA ALA A 221 17.37 0.50 -18.80
C ALA A 221 17.72 1.98 -18.72
N THR A 222 18.22 2.43 -17.55
CA THR A 222 18.72 3.79 -17.34
C THR A 222 19.82 4.15 -18.35
N ASP A 223 20.78 3.25 -18.57
CA ASP A 223 21.89 3.49 -19.51
C ASP A 223 21.38 3.54 -20.95
N PHE A 224 20.46 2.64 -21.31
CA PHE A 224 19.86 2.65 -22.64
C PHE A 224 19.13 3.96 -22.92
N PHE A 225 18.24 4.36 -22.02
CA PHE A 225 17.45 5.59 -22.19
C PHE A 225 18.31 6.85 -22.13
N THR A 226 19.36 6.89 -21.32
CA THR A 226 20.32 8.01 -21.28
C THR A 226 21.06 8.16 -22.62
N GLN A 227 21.53 7.05 -23.19
CA GLN A 227 22.17 7.06 -24.49
C GLN A 227 21.20 7.47 -25.61
N LEU A 228 19.95 6.97 -25.54
CA LEU A 228 18.91 7.33 -26.51
C LEU A 228 18.58 8.84 -26.43
N ALA A 229 18.48 9.40 -25.21
CA ALA A 229 18.29 10.84 -25.00
C ALA A 229 19.44 11.66 -25.57
N THR A 230 20.68 11.19 -25.40
CA THR A 230 21.88 11.84 -25.93
C THR A 230 21.88 11.86 -27.48
N LEU A 231 21.55 10.72 -28.10
CA LEU A 231 21.43 10.64 -29.57
C LEU A 231 20.32 11.56 -30.08
N ALA A 232 19.17 11.58 -29.44
CA ALA A 232 18.06 12.44 -29.84
C ALA A 232 18.42 13.95 -29.70
N THR A 233 19.07 14.30 -28.60
CA THR A 233 19.58 15.68 -28.38
C THR A 233 20.59 16.07 -29.44
N GLY A 234 21.52 15.17 -29.79
CA GLY A 234 22.50 15.39 -30.87
C GLY A 234 21.83 15.62 -32.22
N ALA A 235 20.84 14.81 -32.57
CA ALA A 235 20.07 14.97 -33.80
C ALA A 235 19.28 16.29 -33.83
N ALA A 236 18.65 16.69 -32.71
CA ALA A 236 17.97 17.99 -32.62
C ALA A 236 18.95 19.16 -32.80
N THR A 237 20.13 19.06 -32.20
CA THR A 237 21.16 20.11 -32.30
C THR A 237 21.77 20.21 -33.69
N SER A 238 21.95 19.09 -34.41
CA SER A 238 22.56 19.07 -35.72
C SER A 238 21.81 19.89 -36.76
N VAL A 239 20.50 20.03 -36.62
CA VAL A 239 19.64 20.81 -37.57
C VAL A 239 19.46 22.27 -37.12
N GLN A 240 19.92 22.66 -35.93
CA GLN A 240 19.76 24.03 -35.40
C GLN A 240 20.38 25.10 -36.32
N PRO A 241 21.63 24.93 -36.84
CA PRO A 241 22.20 25.94 -37.74
C PRO A 241 21.39 26.18 -39.00
N LEU A 242 20.73 25.13 -39.53
CA LEU A 242 19.86 25.27 -40.69
C LEU A 242 18.60 26.08 -40.36
N ILE A 243 18.03 25.88 -39.16
CA ILE A 243 16.86 26.63 -38.68
C ILE A 243 17.24 28.09 -38.48
N ASP A 244 18.37 28.37 -37.86
CA ASP A 244 18.89 29.73 -37.59
C ASP A 244 19.18 30.46 -38.93
N GLY A 245 19.57 29.72 -39.95
CA GLY A 245 19.76 30.21 -41.32
C GLY A 245 18.46 30.41 -42.12
N GLY A 246 17.28 30.21 -41.49
CA GLY A 246 15.97 30.39 -42.13
C GLY A 246 15.44 29.15 -42.86
N GLY A 247 16.14 28.01 -42.79
CA GLY A 247 15.71 26.75 -43.43
C GLY A 247 14.71 25.91 -42.64
N GLY A 248 14.23 26.40 -41.50
CA GLY A 248 13.34 25.66 -40.62
C GLY A 248 11.99 25.24 -41.22
N ALA A 249 11.49 25.98 -42.21
CA ALA A 249 10.25 25.67 -42.92
C ALA A 249 10.42 24.65 -44.09
N LEU A 250 11.65 24.33 -44.47
CA LEU A 250 11.94 23.33 -45.50
C LEU A 250 11.65 21.92 -44.98
N THR A 251 11.21 21.01 -45.86
CA THR A 251 11.24 19.57 -45.56
C THR A 251 12.67 19.05 -45.63
N LEU A 252 12.96 17.86 -45.05
CA LEU A 252 14.30 17.26 -45.17
C LEU A 252 14.72 17.09 -46.62
N SER A 253 13.81 16.70 -47.54
CA SER A 253 14.06 16.57 -48.97
C SER A 253 14.36 17.91 -49.66
N GLN A 254 13.64 18.98 -49.30
CA GLN A 254 13.91 20.33 -49.80
C GLN A 254 15.25 20.87 -49.31
N ALA A 255 15.60 20.63 -48.04
CA ALA A 255 16.87 20.99 -47.43
C ALA A 255 18.05 20.25 -48.15
N GLN A 256 17.85 18.97 -48.47
CA GLN A 256 18.80 18.20 -49.28
C GLN A 256 18.98 18.76 -50.67
N THR A 257 17.89 19.06 -51.37
CA THR A 257 17.92 19.63 -52.73
C THR A 257 18.62 20.99 -52.75
N ALA A 258 18.45 21.78 -51.70
CA ALA A 258 19.12 23.08 -51.52
C ALA A 258 20.58 22.96 -51.08
N GLY A 259 21.10 21.75 -50.86
CA GLY A 259 22.49 21.49 -50.48
C GLY A 259 22.80 21.73 -49.00
N TYR A 260 21.77 21.91 -48.16
CA TYR A 260 21.95 22.11 -46.73
C TYR A 260 22.15 20.79 -45.93
N LEU A 261 21.61 19.69 -46.45
CA LEU A 261 21.74 18.35 -45.87
C LEU A 261 22.25 17.37 -46.94
N THR A 262 23.09 16.44 -46.51
CA THR A 262 23.52 15.32 -47.37
C THR A 262 22.43 14.22 -47.37
N PRO A 263 22.41 13.33 -48.39
CA PRO A 263 21.51 12.18 -48.42
C PRO A 263 21.64 11.29 -47.17
N THR A 264 22.86 11.16 -46.64
CA THR A 264 23.14 10.38 -45.39
C THR A 264 22.49 11.01 -44.17
N GLU A 265 22.62 12.33 -44.02
CA GLU A 265 21.99 13.05 -42.87
C GLU A 265 20.46 12.97 -42.93
N VAL A 266 19.87 13.13 -44.11
CA VAL A 266 18.41 12.97 -44.30
C VAL A 266 17.97 11.55 -43.93
N ALA A 267 18.69 10.52 -44.35
CA ALA A 267 18.39 9.13 -44.00
C ALA A 267 18.53 8.87 -42.50
N GLN A 268 19.56 9.44 -41.86
CA GLN A 268 19.76 9.32 -40.40
C GLN A 268 18.66 10.04 -39.62
N LEU A 269 18.30 11.27 -40.01
CA LEU A 269 17.26 12.05 -39.36
C LEU A 269 15.87 11.38 -39.53
N ALA A 270 15.55 10.90 -40.71
CA ALA A 270 14.29 10.20 -40.96
C ALA A 270 14.26 8.84 -40.23
N GLY A 271 15.34 8.07 -40.34
CA GLY A 271 15.45 6.74 -39.74
C GLY A 271 15.44 6.78 -38.19
N GLY A 272 16.05 7.79 -37.58
CA GLY A 272 16.09 7.94 -36.13
C GLY A 272 14.73 8.29 -35.50
N LEU A 273 13.80 8.88 -36.26
CA LEU A 273 12.41 9.09 -35.85
C LEU A 273 11.52 7.86 -36.15
N GLY A 274 11.97 6.95 -37.01
CA GLY A 274 11.24 5.74 -37.37
C GLY A 274 9.79 6.01 -37.80
N ALA A 275 8.82 5.36 -37.16
CA ALA A 275 7.39 5.51 -37.48
C ALA A 275 6.84 6.93 -37.21
N ALA A 276 7.52 7.73 -36.42
CA ALA A 276 7.12 9.11 -36.13
C ALA A 276 7.51 10.09 -37.27
N TYR A 277 8.38 9.67 -38.20
CA TYR A 277 8.75 10.50 -39.32
C TYR A 277 7.67 10.50 -40.40
N ASN A 278 7.41 11.70 -40.94
CA ASN A 278 6.59 11.90 -42.14
C ASN A 278 7.36 12.80 -43.07
N SER A 279 7.40 12.46 -44.38
CA SER A 279 8.13 13.21 -45.42
C SER A 279 7.68 14.66 -45.61
N SER A 280 6.49 15.01 -45.11
CA SER A 280 5.99 16.40 -45.11
C SER A 280 6.47 17.21 -43.89
N MET A 281 7.13 16.59 -42.90
CA MET A 281 7.66 17.31 -41.74
C MET A 281 8.73 18.30 -42.16
N THR A 282 8.62 19.51 -41.64
CA THR A 282 9.65 20.52 -41.76
C THR A 282 10.84 20.22 -40.85
N VAL A 283 12.00 20.82 -41.15
CA VAL A 283 13.21 20.71 -40.28
C VAL A 283 12.92 21.11 -38.88
N SER A 284 12.14 22.18 -38.66
CA SER A 284 11.71 22.58 -37.29
C SER A 284 10.81 21.54 -36.61
N GLN A 285 9.93 20.86 -37.36
CA GLN A 285 9.10 19.77 -36.79
C GLN A 285 9.93 18.52 -36.47
N VAL A 286 10.90 18.20 -37.33
CA VAL A 286 11.87 17.10 -37.07
C VAL A 286 12.67 17.40 -35.82
N GLN A 287 13.17 18.63 -35.65
CA GLN A 287 13.86 19.06 -34.44
C GLN A 287 12.98 18.91 -33.19
N ALA A 288 11.76 19.43 -33.25
CA ALA A 288 10.82 19.33 -32.11
C ALA A 288 10.50 17.87 -31.74
N ALA A 289 10.37 16.98 -32.73
CA ALA A 289 10.17 15.56 -32.49
C ALA A 289 11.38 14.92 -31.79
N TYR A 290 12.61 15.26 -32.19
CA TYR A 290 13.81 14.79 -31.49
C TYR A 290 13.94 15.35 -30.08
N GLN A 291 13.59 16.63 -29.86
CA GLN A 291 13.57 17.22 -28.51
C GLN A 291 12.56 16.52 -27.60
N ALA A 292 11.37 16.20 -28.14
CA ALA A 292 10.36 15.43 -27.40
C ALA A 292 10.87 14.02 -27.07
N ASN A 293 11.52 13.33 -28.01
CA ASN A 293 12.11 12.01 -27.76
C ASN A 293 13.23 12.06 -26.73
N ALA A 294 14.08 13.11 -26.77
CA ALA A 294 15.14 13.31 -25.76
C ALA A 294 14.57 13.49 -24.36
N THR A 295 13.51 14.31 -24.23
CA THR A 295 12.81 14.53 -22.95
C THR A 295 12.20 13.23 -22.44
N ALA A 296 11.41 12.54 -23.25
CA ALA A 296 10.77 11.28 -22.87
C ALA A 296 11.80 10.20 -22.50
N SER A 297 12.93 10.13 -23.23
CA SER A 297 14.01 9.20 -22.89
C SER A 297 14.68 9.56 -21.56
N SER A 298 14.89 10.84 -21.27
CA SER A 298 15.44 11.28 -19.98
C SER A 298 14.50 10.96 -18.81
N GLU A 299 13.20 11.15 -18.99
CA GLU A 299 12.17 10.77 -18.02
C GLU A 299 12.15 9.25 -17.76
N ASN A 300 12.23 8.45 -18.84
CA ASN A 300 12.33 6.99 -18.74
C ASN A 300 13.63 6.54 -18.04
N ALA A 301 14.75 7.21 -18.30
CA ALA A 301 16.01 6.96 -17.60
C ALA A 301 15.87 7.21 -16.10
N ALA A 302 15.23 8.31 -15.71
CA ALA A 302 14.97 8.62 -14.30
C ALA A 302 13.98 7.60 -13.67
N ALA A 303 12.92 7.23 -14.39
CA ALA A 303 11.93 6.27 -13.90
C ALA A 303 12.48 4.84 -13.74
N THR A 304 13.52 4.48 -14.48
CA THR A 304 14.19 3.17 -14.43
C THR A 304 15.48 3.15 -13.63
N SER A 305 15.85 4.27 -13.01
CA SER A 305 16.98 4.33 -12.07
C SER A 305 16.67 3.59 -10.77
N ASP A 306 17.71 3.22 -10.05
CA ASP A 306 17.57 2.64 -8.74
C ASP A 306 16.81 3.59 -7.80
N GLN A 307 15.78 3.05 -7.14
CA GLN A 307 14.92 3.81 -6.22
C GLN A 307 14.87 3.12 -4.87
N HIS A 308 14.89 3.91 -3.81
CA HIS A 308 14.70 3.45 -2.45
C HIS A 308 13.57 4.25 -1.79
N VAL A 309 12.67 3.54 -1.13
CA VAL A 309 11.57 4.11 -0.36
C VAL A 309 11.73 3.72 1.10
N ASP A 310 11.77 4.71 1.99
CA ASP A 310 11.68 4.53 3.45
C ASP A 310 10.69 5.57 3.99
N VAL A 311 9.43 5.14 4.17
CA VAL A 311 8.34 6.00 4.62
C VAL A 311 7.87 5.55 5.99
N ARG A 312 7.77 6.49 6.92
CA ARG A 312 7.14 6.31 8.22
C ARG A 312 5.97 7.28 8.36
N GLN A 313 4.80 6.73 8.63
CA GLN A 313 3.60 7.49 8.93
C GLN A 313 3.20 7.24 10.37
N THR A 314 2.86 8.29 11.10
CA THR A 314 2.37 8.20 12.47
C THR A 314 1.07 8.99 12.59
N GLY A 315 0.22 8.59 13.51
CA GLY A 315 -1.01 9.31 13.79
C GLY A 315 -1.53 8.97 15.18
N THR A 316 -2.18 9.92 15.82
CA THR A 316 -2.81 9.72 17.12
C THR A 316 -4.30 10.06 17.02
N GLY A 317 -5.13 9.29 17.69
CA GLY A 317 -6.57 9.54 17.73
C GLY A 317 -7.22 9.00 18.99
N PHE A 318 -8.44 9.44 19.24
CA PHE A 318 -9.20 9.04 20.42
C PHE A 318 -10.53 8.41 20.00
N THR A 319 -10.88 7.32 20.68
CA THR A 319 -12.13 6.56 20.50
C THR A 319 -12.91 6.55 21.80
N PRO A 320 -14.00 7.33 21.95
CA PRO A 320 -14.95 7.11 23.03
C PRO A 320 -15.58 5.72 22.92
N ILE A 321 -15.84 5.09 24.05
CA ILE A 321 -16.41 3.73 24.12
C ILE A 321 -17.51 3.73 25.17
N ILE A 322 -18.64 3.15 24.81
CA ILE A 322 -19.73 2.85 25.75
C ILE A 322 -20.06 1.36 25.71
N GLY A 323 -20.45 0.80 26.84
CA GLY A 323 -20.82 -0.61 26.95
C GLY A 323 -21.99 -0.82 27.89
N LEU A 324 -22.77 -1.86 27.61
CA LEU A 324 -23.83 -2.35 28.49
C LEU A 324 -23.67 -3.85 28.69
N ASN A 325 -23.96 -4.32 29.90
CA ASN A 325 -24.06 -5.73 30.20
C ASN A 325 -25.40 -6.01 30.88
N PHE A 326 -26.12 -6.99 30.38
CA PHE A 326 -27.40 -7.41 30.87
C PHE A 326 -27.38 -8.91 31.23
N SER A 327 -27.53 -9.23 32.51
CA SER A 327 -27.53 -10.61 33.01
C SER A 327 -28.83 -10.86 33.79
N PRO A 328 -29.92 -11.29 33.13
CA PRO A 328 -31.22 -11.51 33.79
C PRO A 328 -31.18 -12.68 34.78
N ASN A 329 -30.20 -13.55 34.68
CA ASN A 329 -29.93 -14.68 35.56
C ASN A 329 -28.51 -15.20 35.35
N ASP A 330 -28.08 -16.19 36.13
CA ASP A 330 -26.73 -16.76 36.06
C ASP A 330 -26.40 -17.55 34.79
N LYS A 331 -27.40 -17.82 33.94
CA LYS A 331 -27.25 -18.61 32.69
C LYS A 331 -27.20 -17.76 31.45
N ILE A 332 -27.64 -16.50 31.49
CA ILE A 332 -27.72 -15.61 30.35
C ILE A 332 -26.98 -14.32 30.66
N ASN A 333 -26.01 -14.00 29.81
CA ASN A 333 -25.29 -12.75 29.83
C ASN A 333 -25.26 -12.15 28.40
N ILE A 334 -25.70 -10.90 28.28
CA ILE A 334 -25.75 -10.17 27.00
C ILE A 334 -24.88 -8.94 27.13
N GLY A 335 -23.85 -8.85 26.26
CA GLY A 335 -22.96 -7.70 26.18
C GLY A 335 -23.25 -6.89 24.92
N ILE A 336 -23.30 -5.57 25.05
CA ILE A 336 -23.38 -4.63 23.93
C ILE A 336 -22.28 -3.58 24.14
N LYS A 337 -21.46 -3.37 23.12
CA LYS A 337 -20.41 -2.33 23.13
C LYS A 337 -20.54 -1.51 21.85
N TYR A 338 -20.33 -0.21 21.99
CA TYR A 338 -20.22 0.71 20.87
C TYR A 338 -18.92 1.50 20.97
N GLU A 339 -18.12 1.44 19.94
CA GLU A 339 -16.91 2.23 19.76
C GLU A 339 -17.17 3.32 18.70
N PHE A 340 -16.94 4.57 19.08
CA PHE A 340 -17.09 5.68 18.17
C PHE A 340 -15.95 5.70 17.15
N LYS A 341 -16.15 6.42 16.04
CA LYS A 341 -15.13 6.57 15.00
C LYS A 341 -13.89 7.27 15.56
N THR A 342 -12.73 6.67 15.34
CA THR A 342 -11.44 7.31 15.59
C THR A 342 -11.05 8.18 14.39
N LYS A 343 -10.68 9.43 14.64
CA LYS A 343 -10.00 10.29 13.68
C LYS A 343 -8.52 10.31 14.07
N LEU A 344 -7.65 9.91 13.16
CA LEU A 344 -6.20 9.98 13.33
C LEU A 344 -5.70 11.32 12.78
N GLU A 345 -4.85 11.98 13.54
CA GLU A 345 -4.15 13.24 13.18
C GLU A 345 -2.66 13.06 13.34
#